data_96a49ed456283c44b1cdf9e4f03d894f
#
_entry.id   96a49ed456283c44b1cdf9e4f03d894f
#
_cell.length_a   1.000
_cell.length_b   1.000
_cell.length_c   1.000
_cell.angle_alpha   90.00
_cell.angle_beta   90.00
_cell.angle_gamma   90.00
#
_symmetry.space_group_name_H-M   'P 1'
#
loop_
_entity.id
_entity.type
_entity.pdbx_description
1 polymer ?
#
loop_
_entity_poly.entity_id
_entity_poly.type
_entity_poly.pdbx_seq_one_letter_code
_entity_poly.pdbx_strand_id
1 'polypeptide(L)'
;RRFKDVELVVVSSNLCDQAQYLANDMKCQQDDDWQQLVCRNDIDAIIVSTPPDCHLSMCVAALENGKHVLCEKPLARNPEEAEIIVKLARQKGLKLKCGFNHRHHPAIQQAKQWFDSGVIGELLYIRSDYGIGGRPDYDKDWRANKDIGGGGQLMDQGMHVIDLARWFMGDFTEVNGFLQTGYWNIAPLEDNAFCLLRTDTGKIASIHASWTQWKNLFRFEIFGKDGYIIVEGLGGSYGTEKAILG
;
A
#
# COMPACT_ATOMS: atom_id res chain seq x y z
N ARG A 1 -19.32 -7.90 -1.08
CA ARG A 1 -20.38 -8.94 -0.85
C ARG A 1 -19.87 -10.21 -0.14
N ARG A 2 -18.59 -10.29 0.25
CA ARG A 2 -18.09 -11.45 1.04
C ARG A 2 -18.35 -11.34 2.54
N PHE A 3 -18.62 -10.13 3.04
CA PHE A 3 -18.90 -9.87 4.46
C PHE A 3 -20.39 -9.71 4.66
N LYS A 4 -20.98 -10.54 5.52
CA LYS A 4 -22.41 -10.50 5.81
C LYS A 4 -22.80 -9.33 6.71
N ASP A 5 -21.82 -8.80 7.44
CA ASP A 5 -22.00 -7.76 8.47
C ASP A 5 -21.56 -6.37 7.98
N VAL A 6 -21.33 -6.20 6.66
CA VAL A 6 -20.93 -4.93 6.03
C VAL A 6 -21.87 -4.59 4.89
N GLU A 7 -22.43 -3.39 4.94
CA GLU A 7 -23.26 -2.80 3.90
C GLU A 7 -22.52 -1.61 3.26
N LEU A 8 -22.47 -1.57 1.93
CA LEU A 8 -22.04 -0.40 1.20
C LEU A 8 -23.27 0.50 0.99
N VAL A 9 -23.32 1.60 1.72
CA VAL A 9 -24.47 2.52 1.74
C VAL A 9 -24.44 3.50 0.58
N VAL A 10 -23.24 4.08 0.31
CA VAL A 10 -23.10 5.16 -0.66
C VAL A 10 -21.68 5.17 -1.25
N VAL A 11 -21.56 5.61 -2.48
CA VAL A 11 -20.30 5.90 -3.17
C VAL A 11 -20.27 7.34 -3.65
N SER A 12 -19.06 7.96 -3.61
CA SER A 12 -18.82 9.30 -4.15
C SER A 12 -17.55 9.29 -4.99
N SER A 13 -17.56 10.00 -6.11
CA SER A 13 -16.39 10.21 -6.97
C SER A 13 -16.59 11.45 -7.82
N ASN A 14 -15.48 12.13 -8.13
CA ASN A 14 -15.46 13.20 -9.15
C ASN A 14 -15.66 12.67 -10.59
N LEU A 15 -15.60 11.34 -10.78
CA LEU A 15 -15.90 10.66 -12.04
C LEU A 15 -17.32 10.10 -11.97
N CYS A 16 -18.32 10.96 -12.22
CA CYS A 16 -19.75 10.67 -12.03
C CYS A 16 -20.19 9.35 -12.70
N ASP A 17 -19.75 9.08 -13.94
CA ASP A 17 -20.11 7.85 -14.66
C ASP A 17 -19.59 6.59 -13.97
N GLN A 18 -18.38 6.64 -13.40
CA GLN A 18 -17.81 5.52 -12.64
C GLN A 18 -18.51 5.34 -11.31
N ALA A 19 -18.84 6.42 -10.61
CA ALA A 19 -19.61 6.37 -9.37
C ALA A 19 -21.00 5.76 -9.63
N GLN A 20 -21.69 6.18 -10.67
CA GLN A 20 -23.00 5.65 -11.06
C GLN A 20 -22.92 4.15 -11.42
N TYR A 21 -21.90 3.76 -12.19
CA TYR A 21 -21.69 2.35 -12.52
C TYR A 21 -21.49 1.51 -11.24
N LEU A 22 -20.62 1.95 -10.33
CA LEU A 22 -20.36 1.25 -9.09
C LEU A 22 -21.59 1.21 -8.17
N ALA A 23 -22.33 2.33 -8.05
CA ALA A 23 -23.55 2.39 -7.26
C ALA A 23 -24.59 1.39 -7.75
N ASN A 24 -24.78 1.28 -9.07
CA ASN A 24 -25.68 0.33 -9.69
C ASN A 24 -25.25 -1.13 -9.46
N ASP A 25 -23.98 -1.43 -9.66
CA ASP A 25 -23.41 -2.80 -9.46
C ASP A 25 -23.53 -3.23 -7.99
N MET A 26 -23.20 -2.34 -7.09
CA MET A 26 -23.22 -2.59 -5.64
C MET A 26 -24.62 -2.41 -5.01
N LYS A 27 -25.58 -1.85 -5.75
CA LYS A 27 -26.93 -1.52 -5.27
C LYS A 27 -26.92 -0.60 -4.05
N CYS A 28 -26.12 0.46 -4.12
CA CYS A 28 -26.02 1.50 -3.10
C CYS A 28 -26.36 2.88 -3.71
N GLN A 29 -26.38 3.90 -2.86
CA GLN A 29 -26.62 5.27 -3.29
C GLN A 29 -25.37 5.85 -3.95
N GLN A 30 -25.56 6.89 -4.77
CA GLN A 30 -24.50 7.78 -5.22
C GLN A 30 -24.69 9.14 -4.58
N ASP A 31 -23.60 9.77 -4.19
CA ASP A 31 -23.56 11.16 -3.74
C ASP A 31 -22.40 11.86 -4.46
N ASP A 32 -22.61 13.04 -4.99
CA ASP A 32 -21.59 13.79 -5.72
C ASP A 32 -20.71 14.63 -4.78
N ASP A 33 -21.14 14.79 -3.52
CA ASP A 33 -20.45 15.56 -2.50
C ASP A 33 -19.96 14.67 -1.34
N TRP A 34 -18.68 14.31 -1.38
CA TRP A 34 -18.06 13.51 -0.32
C TRP A 34 -18.07 14.21 1.05
N GLN A 35 -18.15 15.55 1.10
CA GLN A 35 -18.20 16.31 2.34
C GLN A 35 -19.56 16.12 3.06
N GLN A 36 -20.64 16.03 2.30
CA GLN A 36 -21.93 15.67 2.86
C GLN A 36 -21.98 14.19 3.26
N LEU A 37 -21.36 13.32 2.47
CA LEU A 37 -21.29 11.89 2.75
C LEU A 37 -20.67 11.59 4.13
N VAL A 38 -19.56 12.23 4.49
CA VAL A 38 -18.90 11.98 5.79
C VAL A 38 -19.74 12.47 6.99
N CYS A 39 -20.68 13.37 6.77
CA CYS A 39 -21.60 13.87 7.82
C CYS A 39 -22.81 12.96 8.07
N ARG A 40 -23.08 11.96 7.24
CA ARG A 40 -24.27 11.11 7.35
C ARG A 40 -24.24 10.26 8.63
N ASN A 41 -25.38 10.16 9.30
CA ASN A 41 -25.52 9.38 10.55
C ASN A 41 -25.67 7.86 10.31
N ASP A 42 -26.00 7.44 9.09
CA ASP A 42 -26.20 6.04 8.71
C ASP A 42 -24.89 5.37 8.20
N ILE A 43 -23.73 6.04 8.35
CA ILE A 43 -22.42 5.56 7.96
C ILE A 43 -21.54 5.42 9.19
N ASP A 44 -20.93 4.25 9.40
CA ASP A 44 -19.99 3.98 10.48
C ASP A 44 -18.52 4.13 10.06
N ALA A 45 -18.22 3.87 8.78
CA ALA A 45 -16.86 3.85 8.27
C ALA A 45 -16.76 4.39 6.84
N ILE A 46 -15.63 5.03 6.54
CA ILE A 46 -15.33 5.58 5.22
C ILE A 46 -14.14 4.81 4.63
N ILE A 47 -14.26 4.44 3.35
CA ILE A 47 -13.14 3.94 2.54
C ILE A 47 -12.67 5.10 1.65
N VAL A 48 -11.42 5.55 1.84
CA VAL A 48 -10.78 6.58 1.02
C VAL A 48 -9.89 5.87 0.01
N SER A 49 -10.27 5.93 -1.28
CA SER A 49 -9.55 5.30 -2.40
C SER A 49 -9.26 6.29 -3.54
N THR A 50 -9.11 7.54 -3.19
CA THR A 50 -8.73 8.65 -4.07
C THR A 50 -7.21 8.70 -4.31
N PRO A 51 -6.69 9.59 -5.16
CA PRO A 51 -5.27 9.90 -5.17
C PRO A 51 -4.78 10.48 -3.82
N PRO A 52 -3.48 10.32 -3.49
CA PRO A 52 -2.93 10.63 -2.15
C PRO A 52 -3.07 12.08 -1.69
N ASP A 53 -3.15 13.04 -2.61
CA ASP A 53 -3.36 14.47 -2.29
C ASP A 53 -4.69 14.75 -1.58
N CYS A 54 -5.69 13.89 -1.79
CA CYS A 54 -6.99 13.99 -1.13
C CYS A 54 -7.05 13.28 0.24
N HIS A 55 -6.09 12.40 0.55
CA HIS A 55 -6.17 11.52 1.72
C HIS A 55 -6.24 12.30 3.04
N LEU A 56 -5.38 13.31 3.22
CA LEU A 56 -5.37 14.11 4.45
C LEU A 56 -6.74 14.73 4.73
N SER A 57 -7.29 15.48 3.78
CA SER A 57 -8.55 16.20 3.96
C SER A 57 -9.73 15.26 4.20
N MET A 58 -9.82 14.18 3.44
CA MET A 58 -10.90 13.22 3.54
C MET A 58 -10.83 12.38 4.83
N CYS A 59 -9.63 11.92 5.20
CA CYS A 59 -9.44 11.19 6.44
C CYS A 59 -9.74 12.05 7.68
N VAL A 60 -9.26 13.30 7.69
CA VAL A 60 -9.52 14.24 8.79
C VAL A 60 -11.03 14.51 8.90
N ALA A 61 -11.70 14.85 7.79
CA ALA A 61 -13.13 15.08 7.81
C ALA A 61 -13.94 13.86 8.29
N ALA A 62 -13.59 12.65 7.85
CA ALA A 62 -14.24 11.43 8.30
C ALA A 62 -14.05 11.19 9.81
N LEU A 63 -12.80 11.33 10.30
CA LEU A 63 -12.47 11.14 11.72
C LEU A 63 -13.13 12.22 12.61
N GLU A 64 -13.19 13.48 12.17
CA GLU A 64 -13.89 14.54 12.89
C GLU A 64 -15.38 14.28 13.03
N ASN A 65 -15.98 13.66 12.02
CA ASN A 65 -17.40 13.24 12.02
C ASN A 65 -17.63 11.86 12.68
N GLY A 66 -16.65 11.33 13.42
CA GLY A 66 -16.79 10.10 14.19
C GLY A 66 -16.78 8.81 13.35
N LYS A 67 -16.29 8.85 12.10
CA LYS A 67 -16.23 7.69 11.23
C LYS A 67 -14.90 6.94 11.37
N HIS A 68 -14.95 5.60 11.34
CA HIS A 68 -13.77 4.79 11.14
C HIS A 68 -13.24 4.96 9.73
N VAL A 69 -11.94 4.80 9.51
CA VAL A 69 -11.32 5.05 8.20
C VAL A 69 -10.49 3.86 7.73
N LEU A 70 -10.75 3.40 6.49
CA LEU A 70 -9.83 2.61 5.69
C LEU A 70 -9.32 3.52 4.56
N CYS A 71 -8.04 3.87 4.57
CA CYS A 71 -7.44 4.72 3.54
C CYS A 71 -6.47 3.89 2.69
N GLU A 72 -6.53 4.06 1.36
CA GLU A 72 -5.54 3.47 0.46
C GLU A 72 -4.12 3.93 0.80
N LYS A 73 -3.14 3.14 0.35
CA LYS A 73 -1.73 3.48 0.46
C LYS A 73 -1.31 4.47 -0.66
N PRO A 74 -0.34 5.34 -0.40
CA PRO A 74 0.22 5.69 0.92
C PRO A 74 -0.84 6.39 1.77
N LEU A 75 -0.76 6.29 3.09
CA LEU A 75 -1.75 6.94 3.99
C LEU A 75 -1.83 8.45 3.73
N ALA A 76 -0.70 9.07 3.35
CA ALA A 76 -0.57 10.47 2.96
C ALA A 76 0.67 10.66 2.09
N ARG A 77 0.88 11.86 1.55
CA ARG A 77 2.01 12.19 0.66
C ARG A 77 3.36 12.31 1.39
N ASN A 78 3.32 12.57 2.69
CA ASN A 78 4.51 12.75 3.54
C ASN A 78 4.23 12.31 4.98
N PRO A 79 5.27 12.15 5.80
CA PRO A 79 5.13 11.72 7.18
C PRO A 79 4.30 12.67 8.06
N GLU A 80 4.40 13.97 7.83
CA GLU A 80 3.71 15.01 8.59
C GLU A 80 2.20 14.90 8.42
N GLU A 81 1.73 14.76 7.20
CA GLU A 81 0.31 14.52 6.89
C GLU A 81 -0.17 13.20 7.51
N ALA A 82 0.61 12.12 7.39
CA ALA A 82 0.27 10.82 7.97
C ALA A 82 0.17 10.90 9.50
N GLU A 83 1.07 11.64 10.15
CA GLU A 83 1.06 11.83 11.59
C GLU A 83 -0.21 12.55 12.08
N ILE A 84 -0.68 13.57 11.35
CA ILE A 84 -1.94 14.28 11.64
C ILE A 84 -3.10 13.28 11.67
N ILE A 85 -3.24 12.45 10.62
CA ILE A 85 -4.32 11.46 10.51
C ILE A 85 -4.25 10.45 11.67
N VAL A 86 -3.06 9.90 11.94
CA VAL A 86 -2.85 8.90 13.00
C VAL A 86 -3.14 9.47 14.39
N LYS A 87 -2.65 10.69 14.69
CA LYS A 87 -2.91 11.38 15.96
C LYS A 87 -4.41 11.61 16.16
N LEU A 88 -5.09 12.11 15.14
CA LEU A 88 -6.52 12.39 15.21
C LEU A 88 -7.33 11.09 15.44
N ALA A 89 -7.04 10.03 14.72
CA ALA A 89 -7.71 8.75 14.92
C ALA A 89 -7.55 8.22 16.36
N ARG A 90 -6.33 8.33 16.92
CA ARG A 90 -6.05 7.95 18.32
C ARG A 90 -6.82 8.82 19.32
N GLN A 91 -6.80 10.14 19.13
CA GLN A 91 -7.51 11.10 20.00
C GLN A 91 -9.03 10.85 20.03
N LYS A 92 -9.61 10.49 18.88
CA LYS A 92 -11.04 10.19 18.74
C LYS A 92 -11.41 8.75 19.15
N GLY A 93 -10.43 7.88 19.43
CA GLY A 93 -10.68 6.46 19.69
C GLY A 93 -11.23 5.68 18.48
N LEU A 94 -10.99 6.18 17.26
CA LEU A 94 -11.50 5.61 16.03
C LEU A 94 -10.50 4.65 15.39
N LYS A 95 -11.01 3.69 14.62
CA LYS A 95 -10.16 2.76 13.87
C LYS A 95 -9.67 3.43 12.59
N LEU A 96 -8.36 3.36 12.37
CA LEU A 96 -7.70 3.76 11.14
C LEU A 96 -6.91 2.57 10.60
N LYS A 97 -7.13 2.22 9.33
CA LYS A 97 -6.38 1.17 8.60
C LYS A 97 -5.85 1.75 7.32
N CYS A 98 -4.57 1.50 7.02
CA CYS A 98 -3.99 1.79 5.71
C CYS A 98 -4.10 0.57 4.80
N GLY A 99 -4.29 0.79 3.49
CA GLY A 99 -4.58 -0.19 2.45
C GLY A 99 -3.38 -1.03 2.01
N PHE A 100 -2.56 -1.53 2.96
CA PHE A 100 -1.47 -2.47 2.65
C PHE A 100 -2.02 -3.86 2.32
N ASN A 101 -2.66 -3.97 1.15
CA ASN A 101 -3.37 -5.17 0.70
C ASN A 101 -2.45 -6.38 0.49
N HIS A 102 -1.15 -6.18 0.24
CA HIS A 102 -0.18 -7.27 0.05
C HIS A 102 -0.12 -8.21 1.26
N ARG A 103 -0.34 -7.71 2.49
CA ARG A 103 -0.45 -8.55 3.69
C ARG A 103 -1.59 -9.58 3.61
N HIS A 104 -2.57 -9.40 2.72
CA HIS A 104 -3.74 -10.27 2.58
C HIS A 104 -3.67 -11.23 1.40
N HIS A 105 -2.58 -11.23 0.63
CA HIS A 105 -2.32 -12.21 -0.40
C HIS A 105 -2.13 -13.60 0.22
N PRO A 106 -2.76 -14.66 -0.31
CA PRO A 106 -2.69 -16.02 0.25
C PRO A 106 -1.26 -16.52 0.45
N ALA A 107 -0.37 -16.31 -0.52
CA ALA A 107 1.03 -16.74 -0.40
C ALA A 107 1.80 -15.95 0.65
N ILE A 108 1.52 -14.65 0.82
CA ILE A 108 2.11 -13.83 1.89
C ILE A 108 1.61 -14.27 3.26
N GLN A 109 0.32 -14.58 3.38
CA GLN A 109 -0.26 -15.12 4.63
C GLN A 109 0.37 -16.48 4.97
N GLN A 110 0.55 -17.35 3.99
CA GLN A 110 1.21 -18.64 4.18
C GLN A 110 2.68 -18.47 4.59
N ALA A 111 3.40 -17.54 3.93
CA ALA A 111 4.77 -17.20 4.30
C ALA A 111 4.85 -16.70 5.76
N LYS A 112 3.90 -15.88 6.19
CA LYS A 112 3.86 -15.38 7.56
C LYS A 112 3.58 -16.49 8.57
N GLN A 113 2.68 -17.42 8.27
CA GLN A 113 2.42 -18.57 9.12
C GLN A 113 3.68 -19.45 9.29
N TRP A 114 4.40 -19.75 8.20
CA TRP A 114 5.65 -20.50 8.27
C TRP A 114 6.71 -19.74 9.07
N PHE A 115 6.88 -18.46 8.81
CA PHE A 115 7.82 -17.61 9.54
C PHE A 115 7.53 -17.62 11.07
N ASP A 116 6.27 -17.40 11.45
CA ASP A 116 5.84 -17.35 12.86
C ASP A 116 5.93 -18.72 13.56
N SER A 117 5.87 -19.81 12.80
CA SER A 117 6.11 -21.16 13.35
C SER A 117 7.59 -21.45 13.67
N GLY A 118 8.51 -20.57 13.23
CA GLY A 118 9.94 -20.74 13.45
C GLY A 118 10.60 -21.79 12.55
N VAL A 119 9.91 -22.31 11.51
CA VAL A 119 10.39 -23.42 10.67
C VAL A 119 11.69 -23.13 9.92
N ILE A 120 11.99 -21.85 9.64
CA ILE A 120 13.25 -21.44 8.99
C ILE A 120 14.33 -21.00 9.98
N GLY A 121 14.09 -21.16 11.30
CA GLY A 121 15.00 -20.70 12.34
C GLY A 121 15.04 -19.16 12.47
N GLU A 122 16.14 -18.69 13.09
CA GLU A 122 16.33 -17.24 13.26
C GLU A 122 16.49 -16.54 11.92
N LEU A 123 15.75 -15.43 11.72
CA LEU A 123 15.86 -14.60 10.53
C LEU A 123 17.27 -14.05 10.31
N LEU A 124 17.80 -14.20 9.11
CA LEU A 124 19.08 -13.63 8.69
C LEU A 124 18.88 -12.31 7.93
N TYR A 125 18.14 -12.35 6.82
CA TYR A 125 17.85 -11.17 5.99
C TYR A 125 16.62 -11.38 5.13
N ILE A 126 16.12 -10.28 4.54
CA ILE A 126 15.05 -10.26 3.53
C ILE A 126 15.59 -9.62 2.26
N ARG A 127 15.12 -10.11 1.09
CA ARG A 127 15.36 -9.51 -0.22
C ARG A 127 14.06 -9.44 -0.99
N SER A 128 13.82 -8.32 -1.70
CA SER A 128 12.59 -8.15 -2.49
C SER A 128 12.83 -7.32 -3.72
N ASP A 129 12.25 -7.80 -4.84
CA ASP A 129 12.12 -7.07 -6.10
C ASP A 129 10.64 -6.91 -6.44
N TYR A 130 10.21 -5.67 -6.66
CA TYR A 130 8.84 -5.36 -7.03
C TYR A 130 8.79 -4.30 -8.12
N GLY A 131 8.31 -4.67 -9.29
CA GLY A 131 8.30 -3.74 -10.40
C GLY A 131 7.35 -4.07 -11.54
N ILE A 132 7.11 -3.06 -12.34
CA ILE A 132 6.35 -3.10 -13.60
C ILE A 132 7.10 -2.30 -14.66
N GLY A 133 6.71 -2.47 -15.94
CA GLY A 133 7.29 -1.72 -17.05
C GLY A 133 6.74 -0.31 -17.26
N GLY A 134 5.75 0.08 -16.45
CA GLY A 134 4.96 1.28 -16.76
C GLY A 134 4.01 1.05 -17.95
N ARG A 135 3.57 2.12 -18.58
CA ARG A 135 2.68 2.10 -19.76
C ARG A 135 2.93 3.34 -20.61
N PRO A 136 2.53 3.35 -21.89
CA PRO A 136 2.57 4.58 -22.70
C PRO A 136 1.90 5.75 -21.96
N ASP A 137 2.46 6.95 -22.11
CA ASP A 137 2.00 8.18 -21.44
C ASP A 137 2.07 8.14 -19.90
N TYR A 138 2.95 7.29 -19.33
CA TYR A 138 3.08 7.17 -17.88
C TYR A 138 3.51 8.49 -17.21
N ASP A 139 4.27 9.32 -17.91
CA ASP A 139 4.67 10.67 -17.51
C ASP A 139 3.50 11.66 -17.40
N LYS A 140 2.33 11.30 -17.94
CA LYS A 140 1.07 12.07 -17.82
C LYS A 140 0.13 11.53 -16.74
N ASP A 141 0.44 10.39 -16.14
CA ASP A 141 -0.34 9.81 -15.04
C ASP A 141 -0.19 10.67 -13.78
N TRP A 142 -1.21 10.70 -12.93
CA TRP A 142 -1.16 11.42 -11.64
C TRP A 142 -0.02 10.91 -10.73
N ARG A 143 0.40 9.64 -10.88
CA ARG A 143 1.53 9.06 -10.16
C ARG A 143 2.86 9.71 -10.54
N ALA A 144 2.96 10.25 -11.74
CA ALA A 144 4.11 11.04 -12.20
C ALA A 144 4.08 12.50 -11.71
N ASN A 145 3.05 12.89 -10.97
CA ASN A 145 2.94 14.22 -10.38
C ASN A 145 3.24 14.16 -8.87
N LYS A 146 4.35 14.79 -8.45
CA LYS A 146 4.80 14.81 -7.05
C LYS A 146 3.76 15.40 -6.10
N ASP A 147 3.04 16.43 -6.53
CA ASP A 147 2.07 17.12 -5.68
C ASP A 147 0.82 16.27 -5.42
N ILE A 148 0.54 15.30 -6.30
CA ILE A 148 -0.58 14.36 -6.17
C ILE A 148 -0.11 13.07 -5.48
N GLY A 149 0.93 12.43 -6.03
CA GLY A 149 1.40 11.10 -5.57
C GLY A 149 2.30 11.13 -4.34
N GLY A 150 2.99 12.27 -4.08
CA GLY A 150 3.93 12.45 -2.98
C GLY A 150 5.34 11.93 -3.27
N GLY A 151 5.52 10.97 -4.17
CA GLY A 151 6.79 10.35 -4.54
C GLY A 151 6.68 9.52 -5.80
N GLY A 152 7.78 8.91 -6.23
CA GLY A 152 7.84 8.03 -7.39
C GLY A 152 7.57 6.56 -7.06
N GLN A 153 8.35 5.67 -7.64
CA GLN A 153 8.15 4.23 -7.53
C GLN A 153 8.32 3.68 -6.11
N LEU A 154 9.22 4.28 -5.34
CA LEU A 154 9.38 3.91 -3.93
C LEU A 154 8.09 4.13 -3.14
N MET A 155 7.42 5.26 -3.37
CA MET A 155 6.16 5.60 -2.72
C MET A 155 5.00 4.76 -3.28
N ASP A 156 4.96 4.49 -4.58
CA ASP A 156 3.85 3.76 -5.18
C ASP A 156 3.92 2.25 -4.87
N GLN A 157 4.97 1.56 -5.28
CA GLN A 157 5.11 0.10 -5.08
C GLN A 157 6.07 -0.26 -3.96
N GLY A 158 7.16 0.48 -3.78
CA GLY A 158 8.16 0.20 -2.75
C GLY A 158 7.58 0.18 -1.34
N MET A 159 6.58 1.01 -1.05
CA MET A 159 5.87 1.02 0.22
C MET A 159 5.27 -0.34 0.61
N HIS A 160 4.78 -1.12 -0.36
CA HIS A 160 4.24 -2.45 -0.08
C HIS A 160 5.32 -3.42 0.43
N VAL A 161 6.50 -3.42 -0.22
CA VAL A 161 7.59 -4.33 0.17
C VAL A 161 8.30 -3.85 1.44
N ILE A 162 8.36 -2.54 1.69
CA ILE A 162 8.81 -1.98 2.98
C ILE A 162 7.86 -2.40 4.10
N ASP A 163 6.55 -2.29 3.89
CA ASP A 163 5.54 -2.71 4.85
C ASP A 163 5.62 -4.21 5.15
N LEU A 164 5.79 -5.04 4.14
CA LEU A 164 6.01 -6.48 4.32
C LEU A 164 7.30 -6.74 5.09
N ALA A 165 8.42 -6.16 4.69
CA ALA A 165 9.70 -6.36 5.38
C ALA A 165 9.58 -5.96 6.86
N ARG A 166 8.96 -4.81 7.15
CA ARG A 166 8.69 -4.37 8.54
C ARG A 166 7.79 -5.35 9.32
N TRP A 167 6.81 -5.96 8.65
CA TRP A 167 5.91 -6.92 9.28
C TRP A 167 6.62 -8.22 9.70
N PHE A 168 7.68 -8.63 8.98
CA PHE A 168 8.49 -9.81 9.31
C PHE A 168 9.67 -9.48 10.25
N MET A 169 10.28 -8.30 10.13
CA MET A 169 11.55 -7.97 10.80
C MET A 169 11.42 -7.02 11.99
N GLY A 170 10.29 -6.29 12.10
CA GLY A 170 10.14 -5.17 13.01
C GLY A 170 10.60 -3.84 12.41
N ASP A 171 10.79 -2.83 13.26
CA ASP A 171 11.11 -1.47 12.84
C ASP A 171 12.56 -1.34 12.32
N PHE A 172 12.76 -0.45 11.37
CA PHE A 172 14.06 -0.11 10.82
C PHE A 172 14.61 1.15 11.52
N THR A 173 15.91 1.14 11.81
CA THR A 173 16.64 2.24 12.45
C THR A 173 17.59 2.94 11.50
N GLU A 174 17.97 2.28 10.41
CA GLU A 174 18.86 2.85 9.39
C GLU A 174 18.34 2.56 8.00
N VAL A 175 18.56 3.52 7.09
CA VAL A 175 18.28 3.38 5.66
C VAL A 175 19.46 3.90 4.84
N ASN A 176 19.80 3.17 3.77
CA ASN A 176 20.73 3.63 2.74
C ASN A 176 20.19 3.21 1.38
N GLY A 177 20.44 4.00 0.34
CA GLY A 177 19.96 3.65 -0.99
C GLY A 177 20.20 4.73 -2.03
N PHE A 178 19.79 4.38 -3.25
CA PHE A 178 19.87 5.26 -4.40
C PHE A 178 18.52 5.33 -5.11
N LEU A 179 18.15 6.55 -5.50
CA LEU A 179 17.00 6.83 -6.34
C LEU A 179 17.50 7.19 -7.74
N GLN A 180 16.84 6.70 -8.76
CA GLN A 180 17.22 6.95 -10.15
C GLN A 180 15.96 7.29 -10.97
N THR A 181 16.08 8.30 -11.83
CA THR A 181 15.15 8.55 -12.94
C THR A 181 15.89 8.15 -14.21
N GLY A 182 15.69 6.90 -14.65
CA GLY A 182 16.50 6.31 -15.70
C GLY A 182 15.85 6.28 -17.08
N TYR A 183 14.55 6.23 -17.15
CA TYR A 183 13.82 6.02 -18.40
C TYR A 183 12.61 6.97 -18.57
N TRP A 184 11.70 7.04 -17.59
CA TRP A 184 10.49 7.84 -17.71
C TRP A 184 10.78 9.34 -17.51
N ASN A 185 10.11 10.20 -18.28
CA ASN A 185 10.26 11.65 -18.15
C ASN A 185 9.41 12.18 -16.97
N ILE A 186 9.79 11.79 -15.74
CA ILE A 186 9.04 12.08 -14.51
C ILE A 186 9.87 12.82 -13.45
N ALA A 187 11.06 13.30 -13.82
CA ALA A 187 11.90 14.04 -12.87
C ALA A 187 11.12 15.20 -12.21
N PRO A 188 11.27 15.43 -10.89
CA PRO A 188 12.29 14.88 -9.99
C PRO A 188 11.90 13.56 -9.31
N LEU A 189 10.85 12.89 -9.76
CA LEU A 189 10.45 11.58 -9.22
C LEU A 189 11.35 10.47 -9.76
N GLU A 190 11.53 9.44 -8.96
CA GLU A 190 12.30 8.25 -9.34
C GLU A 190 11.44 7.19 -10.00
N ASP A 191 11.98 6.51 -11.01
CA ASP A 191 11.43 5.30 -11.61
C ASP A 191 12.10 4.02 -11.11
N ASN A 192 13.20 4.16 -10.37
CA ASN A 192 13.90 3.09 -9.67
C ASN A 192 14.36 3.53 -8.28
N ALA A 193 14.19 2.63 -7.31
CA ALA A 193 14.67 2.82 -5.95
C ALA A 193 15.36 1.54 -5.45
N PHE A 194 16.62 1.67 -5.05
CA PHE A 194 17.44 0.61 -4.47
C PHE A 194 17.68 0.95 -3.01
N CYS A 195 17.16 0.15 -2.08
CA CYS A 195 17.19 0.46 -0.66
C CYS A 195 17.76 -0.70 0.16
N LEU A 196 18.58 -0.35 1.16
CA LEU A 196 19.00 -1.22 2.24
C LEU A 196 18.44 -0.66 3.54
N LEU A 197 17.67 -1.47 4.26
CA LEU A 197 17.04 -1.13 5.52
C LEU A 197 17.63 -2.00 6.61
N ARG A 198 18.01 -1.42 7.77
CA ARG A 198 18.59 -2.16 8.88
C ARG A 198 17.74 -1.98 10.14
N THR A 199 17.49 -3.09 10.86
CA THR A 199 16.87 -3.08 12.18
C THR A 199 17.92 -2.75 13.27
N ASP A 200 17.47 -2.43 14.48
CA ASP A 200 18.31 -2.25 15.66
C ASP A 200 19.13 -3.52 16.02
N THR A 201 18.62 -4.71 15.68
CA THR A 201 19.31 -6.00 15.85
C THR A 201 20.32 -6.30 14.74
N GLY A 202 20.51 -5.39 13.76
CA GLY A 202 21.48 -5.51 12.67
C GLY A 202 21.01 -6.33 11.48
N LYS A 203 19.77 -6.82 11.45
CA LYS A 203 19.21 -7.56 10.30
C LYS A 203 18.89 -6.61 9.15
N ILE A 204 19.09 -7.08 7.92
CA ILE A 204 19.01 -6.23 6.70
C ILE A 204 17.88 -6.71 5.78
N ALA A 205 17.11 -5.75 5.26
CA ALA A 205 16.27 -5.93 4.09
C ALA A 205 16.86 -5.19 2.89
N SER A 206 16.99 -5.89 1.75
CA SER A 206 17.37 -5.31 0.45
C SER A 206 16.14 -5.23 -0.43
N ILE A 207 15.82 -4.04 -0.92
CA ILE A 207 14.59 -3.77 -1.66
C ILE A 207 14.93 -3.05 -2.96
N HIS A 208 14.37 -3.54 -4.07
CA HIS A 208 14.35 -2.84 -5.34
C HIS A 208 12.90 -2.63 -5.78
N ALA A 209 12.51 -1.38 -6.04
CA ALA A 209 11.23 -1.01 -6.62
C ALA A 209 11.44 -0.33 -7.97
N SER A 210 10.70 -0.74 -9.02
CA SER A 210 11.01 -0.31 -10.38
C SER A 210 9.77 -0.12 -11.28
N TRP A 211 9.75 0.99 -12.03
CA TRP A 211 8.87 1.20 -13.19
C TRP A 211 9.57 0.92 -14.53
N THR A 212 10.76 0.36 -14.49
CA THR A 212 11.51 -0.10 -15.67
C THR A 212 11.70 -1.61 -15.69
N GLN A 213 10.93 -2.32 -14.90
CA GLN A 213 10.86 -3.77 -14.90
C GLN A 213 9.95 -4.24 -16.04
N TRP A 214 10.54 -4.43 -17.26
CA TRP A 214 9.79 -4.69 -18.49
C TRP A 214 8.91 -5.96 -18.47
N LYS A 215 9.18 -6.87 -17.56
CA LYS A 215 8.29 -7.96 -17.19
C LYS A 215 7.85 -7.75 -15.75
N ASN A 216 6.55 -7.63 -15.48
CA ASN A 216 6.03 -7.46 -14.14
C ASN A 216 6.57 -8.55 -13.21
N LEU A 217 7.16 -8.14 -12.11
CA LEU A 217 7.83 -9.01 -11.15
C LEU A 217 7.40 -8.63 -9.75
N PHE A 218 7.06 -9.66 -8.96
CA PHE A 218 7.02 -9.60 -7.52
C PHE A 218 7.76 -10.80 -6.97
N ARG A 219 8.76 -10.53 -6.14
CA ARG A 219 9.51 -11.56 -5.42
C ARG A 219 9.86 -11.05 -4.04
N PHE A 220 9.54 -11.84 -3.03
CA PHE A 220 9.80 -11.54 -1.63
C PHE A 220 10.42 -12.79 -0.98
N GLU A 221 11.66 -12.66 -0.52
CA GLU A 221 12.48 -13.76 -0.05
C GLU A 221 12.89 -13.52 1.41
N ILE A 222 12.73 -14.53 2.24
CA ILE A 222 13.04 -14.53 3.66
C ILE A 222 14.01 -15.67 3.92
N PHE A 223 15.20 -15.34 4.42
CA PHE A 223 16.24 -16.32 4.71
C PHE A 223 16.46 -16.44 6.22
N GLY A 224 16.36 -17.64 6.73
CA GLY A 224 16.64 -18.01 8.12
C GLY A 224 17.85 -18.94 8.22
N LYS A 225 18.24 -19.28 9.44
CA LYS A 225 19.38 -20.18 9.71
C LYS A 225 19.14 -21.60 9.21
N ASP A 226 17.88 -22.05 9.26
CA ASP A 226 17.50 -23.44 9.01
C ASP A 226 16.71 -23.62 7.70
N GLY A 227 16.46 -22.53 6.96
CA GLY A 227 15.72 -22.60 5.72
C GLY A 227 15.40 -21.24 5.14
N TYR A 228 14.51 -21.24 4.13
CA TYR A 228 14.07 -20.03 3.47
C TYR A 228 12.59 -20.10 3.08
N ILE A 229 11.99 -18.92 2.90
CA ILE A 229 10.65 -18.76 2.35
C ILE A 229 10.73 -17.82 1.16
N ILE A 230 10.14 -18.19 0.03
CA ILE A 230 10.06 -17.34 -1.16
C ILE A 230 8.58 -17.17 -1.54
N VAL A 231 8.16 -15.93 -1.76
CA VAL A 231 6.88 -15.61 -2.37
C VAL A 231 7.13 -15.01 -3.75
N GLU A 232 6.51 -15.58 -4.76
CA GLU A 232 6.60 -15.13 -6.15
C GLU A 232 5.21 -14.89 -6.73
N GLY A 233 5.09 -13.82 -7.53
CA GLY A 233 3.83 -13.46 -8.19
C GLY A 233 2.78 -12.88 -7.23
N LEU A 234 1.81 -12.19 -7.80
CA LEU A 234 0.64 -11.61 -7.11
C LEU A 234 -0.65 -11.89 -7.90
N GLY A 235 -0.61 -12.86 -8.81
CA GLY A 235 -1.67 -13.06 -9.78
C GLY A 235 -1.62 -12.08 -10.95
N GLY A 236 -2.54 -12.24 -11.91
CA GLY A 236 -2.61 -11.37 -13.09
C GLY A 236 -1.30 -11.30 -13.86
N SER A 237 -0.86 -10.08 -14.17
CA SER A 237 0.37 -9.81 -14.94
C SER A 237 1.66 -10.13 -14.18
N TYR A 238 1.61 -10.30 -12.86
CA TYR A 238 2.76 -10.71 -12.03
C TYR A 238 2.98 -12.23 -12.02
N GLY A 239 2.10 -12.99 -12.69
CA GLY A 239 2.14 -14.45 -12.73
C GLY A 239 1.48 -15.10 -11.52
N THR A 240 1.44 -16.43 -11.56
CA THR A 240 0.80 -17.24 -10.51
C THR A 240 1.45 -16.98 -9.16
N GLU A 241 0.62 -16.70 -8.19
CA GLU A 241 1.04 -16.50 -6.80
C GLU A 241 1.49 -17.84 -6.18
N LYS A 242 2.69 -17.87 -5.59
CA LYS A 242 3.30 -19.06 -4.98
C LYS A 242 4.01 -18.70 -3.69
N ALA A 243 3.89 -19.59 -2.69
CA ALA A 243 4.77 -19.60 -1.53
C ALA A 243 5.60 -20.90 -1.55
N ILE A 244 6.89 -20.78 -1.33
CA ILE A 244 7.87 -21.87 -1.36
C ILE A 244 8.59 -21.89 -0.03
N LEU A 245 8.61 -23.03 0.63
CA LEU A 245 9.40 -23.31 1.84
C LEU A 245 10.53 -24.28 1.48
N GLY A 246 11.73 -23.97 1.84
CA GLY A 246 12.92 -24.82 1.61
C GLY A 246 13.92 -24.75 2.76
#